data_9741d537e26de826209a18b0c3e937ed
#
_entry.id   9741d537e26de826209a18b0c3e937ed
#
_cell.length_a   1.000
_cell.length_b   1.000
_cell.length_c   1.000
_cell.angle_alpha   90.00
_cell.angle_beta   90.00
_cell.angle_gamma   90.00
#
_symmetry.space_group_name_H-M   'P 1'
#
loop_
_entity.id
_entity.type
_entity.pdbx_description
1 polymer ?
#
loop_
_entity_poly.entity_id
_entity_poly.type
_entity_poly.pdbx_seq_one_letter_code
_entity_poly.pdbx_strand_id
1 'polypeptide(L)'
;MLSIGCARTVAPAGHATTSPRENPAVGAQAFVNGQWLRDDHFVSRTMYAVRGVLQSTRPLHVDSVIDLHGGWVIPPFGDAHNHMLASRRTIDPFREQYLHEGTFYVQVPGNRWTTTSDIRDQFNRPCALDVTWANGFLTATLGHGFETGESKAMGIFDLQTALRTREGDLKNSRIAENDAYWFIDSLPDLERKWPLILAQHPDLIKITLVFSSDSAERAPNGPSQWYAHGLRPQVVPAIVKRAHAVGLRVAAHVDSGHDIEVAVRAGVDILAHNAGYGVPENGEDDFKISDEVARMAGQHHTIMIPTAAIEADFRDSTDAAGLVRDLEVQRFNLRLLAKYGVSFAVGPDMYGATARAEVDALRRLGVWSDAQLLRIWFESTPRSIFPRRRVGQLTDGYEASFLVLDANPVLDFHAVDRIRLRVKQGCVVT
;
A
#
# COMPACT_ATOMS: atom_id res chain seq x y z
N MET A 1 20.94 23.14 47.41
CA MET A 1 21.54 22.90 46.09
C MET A 1 20.48 22.28 45.19
N LEU A 2 19.82 23.11 44.37
CA LEU A 2 18.83 22.67 43.42
C LEU A 2 19.54 22.30 42.10
N SER A 3 19.41 21.06 41.69
CA SER A 3 19.88 20.55 40.39
C SER A 3 18.85 20.91 39.34
N ILE A 4 19.20 21.80 38.41
CA ILE A 4 18.41 22.16 37.24
C ILE A 4 18.67 21.11 36.19
N GLY A 5 17.67 20.24 35.94
CA GLY A 5 17.67 19.29 34.84
C GLY A 5 17.46 20.01 33.52
N CYS A 6 18.46 20.02 32.63
CA CYS A 6 18.33 20.45 31.24
C CYS A 6 17.34 19.54 30.48
N ALA A 7 16.18 20.06 30.17
CA ALA A 7 15.29 19.47 29.17
C ALA A 7 15.96 19.59 27.80
N ARG A 8 16.40 18.46 27.22
CA ARG A 8 16.78 18.39 25.81
C ARG A 8 15.53 18.58 24.97
N THR A 9 15.40 19.72 24.33
CA THR A 9 14.47 19.94 23.22
C THR A 9 14.84 18.98 22.09
N VAL A 10 13.97 18.01 21.83
CA VAL A 10 14.05 17.18 20.62
C VAL A 10 13.73 18.10 19.45
N ALA A 11 14.72 18.37 18.61
CA ALA A 11 14.52 19.06 17.35
C ALA A 11 13.52 18.29 16.48
N PRO A 12 12.65 18.97 15.70
CA PRO A 12 11.75 18.30 14.78
C PRO A 12 12.58 17.44 13.82
N ALA A 13 12.12 16.22 13.54
CA ALA A 13 12.76 15.28 12.63
C ALA A 13 13.02 15.98 11.29
N GLY A 14 14.26 16.39 11.06
CA GLY A 14 14.71 16.95 9.81
C GLY A 14 14.34 15.96 8.69
N HIS A 15 13.86 16.48 7.56
CA HIS A 15 13.57 15.70 6.37
C HIS A 15 14.77 14.78 6.07
N ALA A 16 14.61 13.49 6.34
CA ALA A 16 15.64 12.52 6.04
C ALA A 16 15.96 12.63 4.56
N THR A 17 17.20 12.94 4.21
CA THR A 17 17.65 13.04 2.83
C THR A 17 17.36 11.72 2.14
N THR A 18 16.46 11.74 1.15
CA THR A 18 16.17 10.57 0.34
C THR A 18 17.40 10.21 -0.48
N SER A 19 17.79 8.93 -0.44
CA SER A 19 18.94 8.43 -1.22
C SER A 19 18.50 7.40 -2.25
N PRO A 20 19.10 7.33 -3.43
CA PRO A 20 18.89 6.22 -4.34
C PRO A 20 19.54 4.97 -3.77
N ARG A 21 19.00 3.81 -4.11
CA ARG A 21 19.66 2.54 -3.85
C ARG A 21 20.63 2.26 -5.00
N GLU A 22 21.91 2.17 -4.70
CA GLU A 22 22.93 1.82 -5.69
C GLU A 22 22.96 0.31 -5.98
N ASN A 23 23.38 -0.02 -7.19
CA ASN A 23 23.70 -1.38 -7.63
C ASN A 23 25.17 -1.44 -8.08
N PRO A 24 26.10 -1.77 -7.21
CA PRO A 24 27.52 -1.80 -7.54
C PRO A 24 27.90 -2.83 -8.60
N ALA A 25 27.07 -3.86 -8.82
CA ALA A 25 27.31 -4.90 -9.81
C ALA A 25 27.08 -4.41 -11.26
N VAL A 26 26.42 -3.23 -11.42
CA VAL A 26 26.16 -2.64 -12.72
C VAL A 26 27.12 -1.48 -12.96
N GLY A 27 27.87 -1.55 -14.06
CA GLY A 27 28.77 -0.48 -14.50
C GLY A 27 28.01 0.76 -15.01
N ALA A 28 28.71 1.57 -15.83
CA ALA A 28 28.11 2.73 -16.47
C ALA A 28 27.41 2.31 -17.76
N GLN A 29 26.13 2.61 -17.88
CA GLN A 29 25.30 2.27 -19.04
C GLN A 29 24.75 3.54 -19.71
N ALA A 30 24.64 3.53 -21.02
CA ALA A 30 23.94 4.55 -21.80
C ALA A 30 22.64 3.97 -22.36
N PHE A 31 21.54 4.68 -22.16
CA PHE A 31 20.23 4.37 -22.74
C PHE A 31 19.93 5.43 -23.81
N VAL A 32 20.02 5.03 -25.07
CA VAL A 32 19.92 5.94 -26.22
C VAL A 32 18.57 5.79 -26.92
N ASN A 33 18.18 6.79 -27.72
CA ASN A 33 16.98 6.77 -28.56
C ASN A 33 15.68 6.51 -27.77
N GLY A 34 15.53 7.01 -26.54
CA GLY A 34 14.31 6.89 -25.73
C GLY A 34 13.52 8.21 -25.68
N GLN A 35 12.19 8.07 -25.59
CA GLN A 35 11.25 9.14 -25.25
C GLN A 35 11.02 9.11 -23.74
N TRP A 36 11.71 9.96 -22.99
CA TRP A 36 11.70 9.95 -21.53
C TRP A 36 10.62 10.86 -20.97
N LEU A 37 9.80 10.33 -20.08
CA LEU A 37 8.81 11.13 -19.37
C LEU A 37 9.51 12.19 -18.50
N ARG A 38 9.11 13.44 -18.69
CA ARG A 38 9.54 14.57 -17.88
C ARG A 38 8.32 15.44 -17.59
N ASP A 39 7.99 15.57 -16.31
CA ASP A 39 6.74 16.23 -15.90
C ASP A 39 5.53 15.61 -16.63
N ASP A 40 4.86 16.29 -17.53
CA ASP A 40 3.66 15.81 -18.23
C ASP A 40 3.89 15.51 -19.72
N HIS A 41 5.15 15.53 -20.18
CA HIS A 41 5.48 15.32 -21.58
C HIS A 41 6.71 14.43 -21.77
N PHE A 42 6.88 13.92 -22.97
CA PHE A 42 8.01 13.09 -23.32
C PHE A 42 9.05 13.87 -24.10
N VAL A 43 10.32 13.62 -23.77
CA VAL A 43 11.48 14.29 -24.39
C VAL A 43 12.43 13.22 -24.92
N SER A 44 12.81 13.36 -26.20
CA SER A 44 13.84 12.52 -26.80
C SER A 44 15.20 12.87 -26.21
N ARG A 45 15.84 11.94 -25.53
CA ARG A 45 17.17 12.14 -24.95
C ARG A 45 17.87 10.82 -24.65
N THR A 46 19.19 10.92 -24.46
CA THR A 46 20.00 9.86 -23.85
C THR A 46 20.08 10.09 -22.36
N MET A 47 19.89 9.02 -21.59
CA MET A 47 20.15 8.99 -20.14
C MET A 47 21.23 7.95 -19.84
N TYR A 48 21.93 8.18 -18.76
CA TYR A 48 22.97 7.26 -18.28
C TYR A 48 22.58 6.70 -16.93
N ALA A 49 23.02 5.49 -16.65
CA ALA A 49 22.99 4.92 -15.31
C ALA A 49 24.42 4.60 -14.88
N VAL A 50 24.78 5.04 -13.69
CA VAL A 50 26.07 4.67 -13.07
C VAL A 50 25.75 4.02 -11.74
N ARG A 51 26.17 2.76 -11.57
CA ARG A 51 25.87 1.97 -10.38
C ARG A 51 24.37 1.93 -10.06
N GLY A 52 23.53 1.86 -11.09
CA GLY A 52 22.07 1.79 -10.93
C GLY A 52 21.39 3.11 -10.57
N VAL A 53 22.07 4.25 -10.70
CA VAL A 53 21.54 5.62 -10.47
C VAL A 53 21.52 6.39 -11.78
N LEU A 54 20.39 7.05 -12.09
CA LEU A 54 20.21 7.86 -13.30
C LEU A 54 21.00 9.15 -13.24
N GLN A 55 21.56 9.52 -14.39
CA GLN A 55 22.13 10.85 -14.66
C GLN A 55 21.97 11.26 -16.12
N SER A 56 21.85 12.57 -16.36
CA SER A 56 21.81 13.16 -17.70
C SER A 56 23.20 13.42 -18.27
N THR A 57 24.17 13.62 -17.40
CA THR A 57 25.56 13.87 -17.80
C THR A 57 26.24 12.56 -18.19
N ARG A 58 26.92 12.56 -19.35
CA ARG A 58 27.69 11.41 -19.82
C ARG A 58 28.86 11.11 -18.86
N PRO A 59 28.99 9.88 -18.34
CA PRO A 59 30.16 9.50 -17.55
C PRO A 59 31.42 9.41 -18.40
N LEU A 60 32.59 9.46 -17.76
CA LEU A 60 33.89 9.37 -18.47
C LEU A 60 34.03 8.04 -19.24
N HIS A 61 33.47 6.96 -18.71
CA HIS A 61 33.45 5.65 -19.33
C HIS A 61 32.01 5.15 -19.42
N VAL A 62 31.68 4.45 -20.49
CA VAL A 62 30.38 3.76 -20.69
C VAL A 62 30.70 2.33 -21.05
N ASP A 63 30.26 1.41 -20.19
CA ASP A 63 30.53 -0.03 -20.34
C ASP A 63 29.58 -0.69 -21.35
N SER A 64 28.34 -0.18 -21.45
CA SER A 64 27.36 -0.70 -22.39
C SER A 64 26.41 0.38 -22.91
N VAL A 65 25.91 0.18 -24.13
CA VAL A 65 24.91 1.04 -24.76
C VAL A 65 23.68 0.21 -25.08
N ILE A 66 22.52 0.67 -24.64
CA ILE A 66 21.22 0.03 -24.85
C ILE A 66 20.36 0.98 -25.68
N ASP A 67 20.01 0.56 -26.88
CA ASP A 67 19.12 1.32 -27.76
C ASP A 67 17.67 1.06 -27.38
N LEU A 68 16.93 2.09 -27.06
CA LEU A 68 15.51 2.03 -26.69
C LEU A 68 14.58 2.13 -27.90
N HIS A 69 15.13 2.24 -29.13
CA HIS A 69 14.41 2.22 -30.40
C HIS A 69 13.18 3.13 -30.44
N GLY A 70 13.30 4.35 -29.91
CA GLY A 70 12.20 5.32 -29.85
C GLY A 70 11.12 5.02 -28.80
N GLY A 71 11.33 4.03 -27.95
CA GLY A 71 10.35 3.62 -26.95
C GLY A 71 10.06 4.67 -25.88
N TRP A 72 8.87 4.60 -25.32
CA TRP A 72 8.35 5.53 -24.32
C TRP A 72 8.73 5.08 -22.92
N VAL A 73 9.53 5.91 -22.24
CA VAL A 73 10.15 5.53 -20.96
C VAL A 73 9.39 6.17 -19.81
N ILE A 74 8.88 5.33 -18.90
CA ILE A 74 8.18 5.75 -17.69
C ILE A 74 8.81 5.09 -16.46
N PRO A 75 8.58 5.64 -15.23
CA PRO A 75 8.94 4.93 -14.01
C PRO A 75 8.17 3.61 -13.87
N PRO A 76 8.67 2.62 -13.12
CA PRO A 76 7.93 1.38 -12.87
C PRO A 76 6.81 1.59 -11.87
N PHE A 77 5.85 0.67 -11.90
CA PHE A 77 4.65 0.71 -11.08
C PHE A 77 4.88 0.24 -9.64
N GLY A 78 3.93 0.62 -8.77
CA GLY A 78 3.82 0.12 -7.40
C GLY A 78 2.46 -0.53 -7.13
N ASP A 79 2.41 -1.37 -6.09
CA ASP A 79 1.21 -1.98 -5.52
C ASP A 79 1.27 -1.81 -3.99
N ALA A 80 0.47 -0.88 -3.45
CA ALA A 80 0.57 -0.47 -2.05
C ALA A 80 -0.31 -1.28 -1.10
N HIS A 81 -1.12 -2.21 -1.61
CA HIS A 81 -1.98 -3.07 -0.79
C HIS A 81 -2.27 -4.40 -1.46
N ASN A 82 -1.47 -5.40 -1.15
CA ASN A 82 -1.62 -6.73 -1.73
C ASN A 82 -1.18 -7.82 -0.75
N HIS A 83 -1.80 -9.00 -0.82
CA HIS A 83 -1.52 -10.15 0.04
C HIS A 83 -0.88 -11.35 -0.70
N MET A 84 -0.47 -11.18 -1.97
CA MET A 84 0.00 -12.29 -2.80
C MET A 84 1.45 -12.70 -2.48
N LEU A 85 2.27 -11.79 -1.94
CA LEU A 85 3.63 -12.08 -1.49
C LEU A 85 3.70 -12.43 0.01
N ALA A 86 2.61 -12.95 0.57
CA ALA A 86 2.49 -13.25 2.00
C ALA A 86 2.88 -14.69 2.37
N SER A 87 3.23 -15.55 1.41
CA SER A 87 3.64 -16.93 1.68
C SER A 87 4.54 -17.49 0.56
N ARG A 88 5.38 -18.47 0.90
CA ARG A 88 6.19 -19.22 -0.08
C ARG A 88 5.36 -19.80 -1.23
N ARG A 89 4.14 -20.21 -0.95
CA ARG A 89 3.26 -20.84 -1.93
C ARG A 89 2.90 -19.93 -3.09
N THR A 90 2.79 -18.63 -2.83
CA THR A 90 2.31 -17.65 -3.81
C THR A 90 3.43 -16.77 -4.39
N ILE A 91 4.63 -16.80 -3.81
CA ILE A 91 5.70 -15.88 -4.15
C ILE A 91 6.13 -15.98 -5.61
N ASP A 92 6.51 -17.20 -6.08
CA ASP A 92 7.12 -17.32 -7.40
C ASP A 92 6.19 -16.88 -8.54
N PRO A 93 4.95 -17.39 -8.66
CA PRO A 93 4.06 -16.96 -9.73
C PRO A 93 3.72 -15.46 -9.64
N PHE A 94 3.53 -14.91 -8.43
CA PHE A 94 3.22 -13.49 -8.30
C PHE A 94 4.42 -12.58 -8.48
N ARG A 95 5.63 -13.01 -8.11
CA ARG A 95 6.85 -12.28 -8.44
C ARG A 95 7.04 -12.15 -9.95
N GLU A 96 6.82 -13.23 -10.70
CA GLU A 96 6.89 -13.22 -12.17
C GLU A 96 5.80 -12.31 -12.76
N GLN A 97 4.57 -12.41 -12.27
CA GLN A 97 3.47 -11.56 -12.70
C GLN A 97 3.76 -10.08 -12.46
N TYR A 98 4.20 -9.69 -11.25
CA TYR A 98 4.56 -8.31 -10.94
C TYR A 98 5.66 -7.77 -11.86
N LEU A 99 6.73 -8.55 -12.05
CA LEU A 99 7.81 -8.15 -12.94
C LEU A 99 7.31 -8.02 -14.39
N HIS A 100 6.49 -8.95 -14.87
CA HIS A 100 5.91 -8.92 -16.20
C HIS A 100 5.02 -7.67 -16.39
N GLU A 101 4.23 -7.30 -15.41
CA GLU A 101 3.37 -6.11 -15.43
C GLU A 101 4.14 -4.80 -15.17
N GLY A 102 5.45 -4.84 -14.91
CA GLY A 102 6.27 -3.67 -14.64
C GLY A 102 6.12 -3.11 -13.23
N THR A 103 5.52 -3.86 -12.31
CA THR A 103 5.42 -3.51 -10.89
C THR A 103 6.67 -3.94 -10.15
N PHE A 104 7.44 -2.97 -9.60
CA PHE A 104 8.71 -3.25 -8.91
C PHE A 104 8.65 -3.01 -7.41
N TYR A 105 7.61 -2.37 -6.92
CA TYR A 105 7.46 -1.93 -5.52
C TYR A 105 6.13 -2.43 -4.98
N VAL A 106 6.16 -3.26 -3.92
CA VAL A 106 4.96 -3.88 -3.35
C VAL A 106 4.92 -3.67 -1.83
N GLN A 107 3.74 -3.38 -1.29
CA GLN A 107 3.48 -3.37 0.15
C GLN A 107 2.50 -4.47 0.51
N VAL A 108 2.89 -5.31 1.47
CA VAL A 108 2.07 -6.38 2.04
C VAL A 108 1.62 -5.97 3.44
N PRO A 109 0.38 -5.47 3.59
CA PRO A 109 -0.08 -4.89 4.85
C PRO A 109 -0.56 -5.93 5.88
N GLY A 110 -0.47 -7.21 5.58
CA GLY A 110 -0.81 -8.30 6.50
C GLY A 110 -0.28 -9.64 6.00
N ASN A 111 0.52 -10.30 6.82
CA ASN A 111 1.10 -11.61 6.52
C ASN A 111 1.47 -12.32 7.82
N ARG A 112 1.71 -13.62 7.71
CA ARG A 112 2.32 -14.39 8.79
C ARG A 112 3.83 -14.23 8.74
N TRP A 113 4.43 -13.79 9.85
CA TRP A 113 5.87 -13.70 10.00
C TRP A 113 6.56 -15.04 9.73
N THR A 114 6.03 -16.12 10.30
CA THR A 114 6.59 -17.47 10.14
C THR A 114 6.60 -17.98 8.70
N THR A 115 5.76 -17.46 7.82
CA THR A 115 5.70 -17.88 6.41
C THR A 115 6.53 -16.99 5.48
N THR A 116 7.03 -15.85 5.95
CA THR A 116 7.75 -14.88 5.13
C THR A 116 9.17 -14.56 5.61
N SER A 117 9.46 -14.82 6.88
CA SER A 117 10.77 -14.49 7.48
C SER A 117 11.97 -15.09 6.73
N ASP A 118 11.83 -16.29 6.21
CA ASP A 118 12.87 -17.04 5.54
C ASP A 118 12.98 -16.79 4.01
N ILE A 119 12.15 -15.88 3.49
CA ILE A 119 12.16 -15.53 2.05
C ILE A 119 12.47 -14.04 1.82
N ARG A 120 12.55 -13.23 2.88
CA ARG A 120 12.79 -11.78 2.78
C ARG A 120 14.09 -11.43 2.07
N ASP A 121 15.08 -12.27 2.14
CA ASP A 121 16.38 -12.12 1.47
C ASP A 121 16.29 -12.22 -0.06
N GLN A 122 15.21 -12.79 -0.60
CA GLN A 122 14.94 -12.83 -2.04
C GLN A 122 14.50 -11.47 -2.59
N PHE A 123 14.06 -10.56 -1.73
CA PHE A 123 13.54 -9.24 -2.06
C PHE A 123 14.49 -8.13 -1.63
N ASN A 124 14.14 -6.90 -1.96
CA ASN A 124 14.87 -5.72 -1.52
C ASN A 124 16.36 -5.75 -1.86
N ARG A 125 16.70 -6.31 -3.00
CA ARG A 125 18.06 -6.37 -3.55
C ARG A 125 18.06 -5.90 -5.02
N PRO A 126 19.21 -5.54 -5.59
CA PRO A 126 19.29 -5.20 -7.00
C PRO A 126 18.65 -6.26 -7.89
N CYS A 127 17.96 -5.82 -8.95
CA CYS A 127 17.32 -6.68 -9.96
C CYS A 127 16.14 -7.54 -9.44
N ALA A 128 15.71 -7.40 -8.19
CA ALA A 128 14.57 -8.10 -7.61
C ALA A 128 13.43 -7.13 -7.23
N LEU A 129 12.24 -7.65 -6.95
CA LEU A 129 11.15 -6.86 -6.39
C LEU A 129 11.57 -6.23 -5.05
N ASP A 130 11.10 -5.03 -4.80
CA ASP A 130 11.18 -4.39 -3.50
C ASP A 130 9.85 -4.51 -2.78
N VAL A 131 9.88 -5.07 -1.56
CA VAL A 131 8.67 -5.38 -0.80
C VAL A 131 8.81 -4.88 0.63
N THR A 132 7.73 -4.31 1.16
CA THR A 132 7.55 -4.01 2.59
C THR A 132 6.47 -4.91 3.19
N TRP A 133 6.65 -5.34 4.45
CA TRP A 133 5.72 -6.21 5.17
C TRP A 133 5.33 -5.62 6.51
N ALA A 134 4.02 -5.61 6.81
CA ALA A 134 3.52 -5.25 8.13
C ALA A 134 3.63 -6.42 9.13
N ASN A 135 3.73 -7.66 8.66
CA ASN A 135 3.55 -8.87 9.45
C ASN A 135 2.14 -8.97 10.04
N GLY A 136 2.00 -9.43 11.28
CA GLY A 136 0.71 -9.52 11.93
C GLY A 136 0.10 -8.15 12.20
N PHE A 137 -1.13 -7.94 11.76
CA PHE A 137 -1.88 -6.71 12.04
C PHE A 137 -2.44 -6.69 13.46
N LEU A 138 -2.73 -5.49 13.98
CA LEU A 138 -3.31 -5.27 15.30
C LEU A 138 -4.82 -5.11 15.19
N THR A 139 -5.57 -5.92 15.94
CA THR A 139 -7.04 -5.90 15.99
C THR A 139 -7.53 -6.15 17.41
N ALA A 140 -8.83 -5.99 17.68
CA ALA A 140 -9.43 -6.42 18.94
C ALA A 140 -9.57 -7.95 19.00
N THR A 141 -9.82 -8.51 20.19
CA THR A 141 -10.11 -9.94 20.34
C THR A 141 -11.29 -10.34 19.46
N LEU A 142 -11.08 -11.34 18.59
CA LEU A 142 -12.01 -11.79 17.56
C LEU A 142 -12.37 -10.71 16.52
N GLY A 143 -11.57 -9.65 16.38
CA GLY A 143 -11.83 -8.58 15.43
C GLY A 143 -11.41 -8.93 14.01
N HIS A 144 -11.81 -8.08 13.07
CA HIS A 144 -11.61 -8.24 11.63
C HIS A 144 -10.19 -8.67 11.24
N GLY A 145 -10.14 -9.62 10.32
CA GLY A 145 -8.92 -10.21 9.75
C GLY A 145 -8.42 -11.44 10.52
N PHE A 146 -8.74 -11.57 11.82
CA PHE A 146 -8.40 -12.75 12.61
C PHE A 146 -8.95 -14.03 12.00
N GLU A 147 -10.19 -14.03 11.55
CA GLU A 147 -10.87 -15.16 10.90
C GLU A 147 -10.15 -15.62 9.62
N THR A 148 -9.65 -14.67 8.84
CA THR A 148 -8.83 -14.94 7.65
C THR A 148 -7.48 -15.54 8.03
N GLY A 149 -6.83 -15.01 9.06
CA GLY A 149 -5.56 -15.51 9.59
C GLY A 149 -5.67 -16.96 10.06
N GLU A 150 -6.71 -17.28 10.85
CA GLU A 150 -6.97 -18.63 11.34
C GLU A 150 -7.40 -19.61 10.24
N SER A 151 -8.28 -19.18 9.34
CA SER A 151 -8.71 -19.99 8.20
C SER A 151 -7.49 -20.46 7.37
N LYS A 152 -6.59 -19.56 7.03
CA LYS A 152 -5.36 -19.89 6.31
C LYS A 152 -4.41 -20.76 7.13
N ALA A 153 -4.31 -20.53 8.44
CA ALA A 153 -3.50 -21.35 9.34
C ALA A 153 -4.03 -22.80 9.46
N MET A 154 -5.34 -22.98 9.35
CA MET A 154 -6.00 -24.29 9.25
C MET A 154 -5.89 -24.93 7.85
N GLY A 155 -5.28 -24.25 6.87
CA GLY A 155 -5.18 -24.72 5.50
C GLY A 155 -6.42 -24.50 4.63
N ILE A 156 -7.39 -23.70 5.10
CA ILE A 156 -8.61 -23.36 4.36
C ILE A 156 -8.43 -21.96 3.79
N PHE A 157 -8.18 -21.86 2.48
CA PHE A 157 -7.85 -20.59 1.82
C PHE A 157 -9.08 -19.78 1.39
N ASP A 158 -10.24 -20.43 1.27
CA ASP A 158 -11.53 -19.78 1.05
C ASP A 158 -12.23 -19.52 2.39
N LEU A 159 -12.30 -18.24 2.77
CA LEU A 159 -12.88 -17.84 4.06
C LEU A 159 -14.36 -18.21 4.18
N GLN A 160 -15.14 -18.08 3.10
CA GLN A 160 -16.57 -18.41 3.12
C GLN A 160 -16.79 -19.90 3.38
N THR A 161 -15.94 -20.75 2.82
CA THR A 161 -15.95 -22.18 3.13
C THR A 161 -15.58 -22.45 4.59
N ALA A 162 -14.56 -21.77 5.12
CA ALA A 162 -14.19 -21.92 6.53
C ALA A 162 -15.31 -21.49 7.49
N LEU A 163 -15.95 -20.36 7.23
CA LEU A 163 -17.09 -19.87 8.01
C LEU A 163 -18.28 -20.82 7.98
N ARG A 164 -18.63 -21.36 6.80
CA ARG A 164 -19.74 -22.33 6.69
C ARG A 164 -19.48 -23.66 7.36
N THR A 165 -18.23 -24.17 7.32
CA THR A 165 -17.91 -25.54 7.71
C THR A 165 -17.20 -25.67 9.05
N ARG A 166 -16.50 -24.63 9.52
CA ARG A 166 -15.62 -24.64 10.68
C ARG A 166 -15.73 -23.39 11.55
N GLU A 167 -16.88 -22.70 11.56
CA GLU A 167 -17.06 -21.44 12.31
C GLU A 167 -16.68 -21.58 13.79
N GLY A 168 -17.15 -22.62 14.45
CA GLY A 168 -16.84 -22.86 15.87
C GLY A 168 -15.35 -23.09 16.14
N ASP A 169 -14.68 -23.78 15.23
CA ASP A 169 -13.23 -23.99 15.33
C ASP A 169 -12.47 -22.69 15.10
N LEU A 170 -12.90 -21.87 14.12
CA LEU A 170 -12.31 -20.55 13.87
C LEU A 170 -12.39 -19.65 15.11
N LYS A 171 -13.56 -19.53 15.72
CA LYS A 171 -13.77 -18.70 16.92
C LYS A 171 -12.83 -19.08 18.09
N ASN A 172 -12.52 -20.37 18.21
CA ASN A 172 -11.72 -20.91 19.31
C ASN A 172 -10.24 -21.09 18.95
N SER A 173 -9.87 -21.02 17.68
CA SER A 173 -8.49 -21.19 17.24
C SER A 173 -7.62 -19.98 17.58
N ARG A 174 -6.34 -20.25 17.83
CA ARG A 174 -5.28 -19.26 18.08
C ARG A 174 -3.97 -19.67 17.41
N ILE A 175 -4.04 -20.45 16.33
CA ILE A 175 -2.86 -20.99 15.62
C ILE A 175 -2.01 -19.86 15.04
N ALA A 176 -2.67 -18.78 14.59
CA ALA A 176 -1.99 -17.65 13.93
C ALA A 176 -1.86 -16.42 14.86
N GLU A 177 -2.27 -16.51 16.14
CA GLU A 177 -2.09 -15.42 17.10
C GLU A 177 -0.61 -15.12 17.31
N ASN A 178 -0.26 -13.84 17.42
CA ASN A 178 1.12 -13.32 17.52
C ASN A 178 2.00 -13.63 16.29
N ASP A 179 1.38 -14.00 15.18
CA ASP A 179 2.03 -14.28 13.90
C ASP A 179 1.34 -13.56 12.74
N ALA A 180 0.06 -13.88 12.47
CA ALA A 180 -0.74 -13.18 11.46
C ALA A 180 -1.48 -11.97 12.02
N TYR A 181 -1.77 -11.96 13.30
CA TYR A 181 -2.49 -10.90 14.00
C TYR A 181 -2.10 -10.82 15.47
N TRP A 182 -2.41 -9.67 16.08
CA TRP A 182 -2.19 -9.37 17.49
C TRP A 182 -3.47 -8.81 18.09
N PHE A 183 -4.02 -9.45 19.13
CA PHE A 183 -5.17 -8.91 19.86
C PHE A 183 -4.71 -7.82 20.83
N ILE A 184 -5.24 -6.60 20.66
CA ILE A 184 -4.95 -5.42 21.47
C ILE A 184 -6.27 -4.81 21.95
N ASP A 185 -6.75 -5.20 23.10
CA ASP A 185 -8.00 -4.69 23.68
C ASP A 185 -7.77 -3.51 24.64
N SER A 186 -6.53 -3.32 25.08
CA SER A 186 -6.19 -2.34 26.10
C SER A 186 -4.73 -1.82 25.96
N LEU A 187 -4.43 -0.71 26.65
CA LEU A 187 -3.05 -0.22 26.74
C LEU A 187 -2.10 -1.23 27.40
N PRO A 188 -2.45 -1.94 28.50
CA PRO A 188 -1.62 -3.02 29.00
C PRO A 188 -1.33 -4.14 28.00
N ASP A 189 -2.29 -4.50 27.12
CA ASP A 189 -2.04 -5.47 26.07
C ASP A 189 -0.99 -4.94 25.08
N LEU A 190 -1.16 -3.70 24.65
CA LEU A 190 -0.20 -3.02 23.79
C LEU A 190 1.19 -3.02 24.41
N GLU A 191 1.33 -2.65 25.67
CA GLU A 191 2.62 -2.62 26.37
C GLU A 191 3.29 -3.98 26.41
N ARG A 192 2.54 -5.02 26.74
CA ARG A 192 3.06 -6.38 26.84
C ARG A 192 3.48 -6.93 25.47
N LYS A 193 2.70 -6.67 24.42
CA LYS A 193 2.91 -7.25 23.09
C LYS A 193 3.84 -6.42 22.20
N TRP A 194 4.00 -5.12 22.46
CA TRP A 194 4.79 -4.23 21.61
C TRP A 194 6.24 -4.69 21.34
N PRO A 195 7.02 -5.12 22.36
CA PRO A 195 8.35 -5.64 22.11
C PRO A 195 8.37 -6.89 21.21
N LEU A 196 7.33 -7.75 21.30
CA LEU A 196 7.21 -8.95 20.48
C LEU A 196 6.86 -8.62 19.03
N ILE A 197 6.02 -7.61 18.82
CA ILE A 197 5.70 -7.09 17.48
C ILE A 197 6.98 -6.55 16.82
N LEU A 198 7.75 -5.74 17.52
CA LEU A 198 9.00 -5.18 16.99
C LEU A 198 10.07 -6.25 16.73
N ALA A 199 10.09 -7.33 17.51
CA ALA A 199 11.02 -8.44 17.30
C ALA A 199 10.80 -9.17 15.95
N GLN A 200 9.64 -9.01 15.33
CA GLN A 200 9.35 -9.52 13.98
C GLN A 200 9.83 -8.56 12.86
N HIS A 201 10.46 -7.44 13.20
CA HIS A 201 10.99 -6.47 12.24
C HIS A 201 9.98 -6.04 11.16
N PRO A 202 8.80 -5.51 11.53
CA PRO A 202 7.84 -4.99 10.57
C PRO A 202 8.39 -3.72 9.89
N ASP A 203 8.04 -3.52 8.60
CA ASP A 203 8.37 -2.28 7.87
C ASP A 203 7.34 -1.16 8.13
N LEU A 204 6.15 -1.53 8.58
CA LEU A 204 5.06 -0.65 9.01
C LEU A 204 4.16 -1.40 9.99
N ILE A 205 3.33 -0.68 10.73
CA ILE A 205 2.29 -1.27 11.59
C ILE A 205 0.95 -1.22 10.84
N LYS A 206 0.23 -2.33 10.77
CA LYS A 206 -1.16 -2.38 10.28
C LYS A 206 -2.12 -2.52 11.45
N ILE A 207 -3.15 -1.70 11.46
CA ILE A 207 -4.26 -1.76 12.42
C ILE A 207 -5.59 -1.94 11.69
N THR A 208 -6.63 -2.38 12.41
CA THR A 208 -7.99 -2.49 11.88
C THR A 208 -8.97 -1.66 12.69
N LEU A 209 -9.71 -0.80 12.00
CA LEU A 209 -10.87 -0.07 12.51
C LEU A 209 -12.07 -0.49 11.67
N VAL A 210 -13.11 -0.96 12.32
CA VAL A 210 -14.32 -1.46 11.65
C VAL A 210 -15.52 -0.96 12.43
N PHE A 211 -16.31 -0.08 11.83
CA PHE A 211 -17.51 0.53 12.42
C PHE A 211 -17.31 0.98 13.88
N SER A 212 -16.22 1.72 14.12
CA SER A 212 -15.74 2.07 15.46
C SER A 212 -16.64 3.09 16.22
N SER A 213 -17.67 3.67 15.55
CA SER A 213 -18.66 4.54 16.17
C SER A 213 -19.55 3.80 17.18
N ASP A 214 -19.84 2.52 16.93
CA ASP A 214 -20.78 1.73 17.71
C ASP A 214 -20.09 0.84 18.74
N SER A 215 -19.90 1.37 19.93
CA SER A 215 -19.30 0.61 21.03
C SER A 215 -20.21 -0.48 21.59
N ALA A 216 -21.53 -0.36 21.44
CA ALA A 216 -22.53 -1.32 21.93
C ALA A 216 -23.04 -2.29 20.85
N GLU A 217 -22.93 -1.95 19.57
CA GLU A 217 -23.48 -2.71 18.43
C GLU A 217 -22.40 -3.23 17.48
N ARG A 218 -21.16 -3.37 17.96
CA ARG A 218 -20.03 -3.89 17.17
C ARG A 218 -20.16 -5.35 16.76
N ALA A 219 -21.23 -6.00 17.17
CA ALA A 219 -21.65 -7.27 16.61
C ALA A 219 -22.64 -6.97 15.49
N PRO A 220 -22.26 -7.07 14.22
CA PRO A 220 -23.22 -6.99 13.13
C PRO A 220 -24.33 -8.00 13.38
N ASN A 221 -25.53 -7.64 12.96
CA ASN A 221 -26.74 -8.44 13.13
C ASN A 221 -26.66 -9.78 12.37
N GLY A 222 -25.98 -10.75 12.94
CA GLY A 222 -25.95 -12.10 12.42
C GLY A 222 -24.72 -12.92 12.83
N PRO A 223 -24.83 -14.23 12.91
CA PRO A 223 -23.76 -15.14 13.33
C PRO A 223 -22.56 -15.16 12.37
N SER A 224 -22.74 -14.75 11.10
CA SER A 224 -21.69 -14.71 10.09
C SER A 224 -20.79 -13.47 10.15
N GLN A 225 -21.08 -12.50 11.01
CA GLN A 225 -20.36 -11.23 11.10
C GLN A 225 -19.81 -10.91 12.50
N TRP A 226 -19.64 -11.93 13.34
CA TRP A 226 -19.09 -11.79 14.69
C TRP A 226 -17.68 -11.19 14.74
N TYR A 227 -16.96 -11.17 13.64
CA TYR A 227 -15.63 -10.58 13.46
C TYR A 227 -15.66 -9.15 12.90
N ALA A 228 -16.83 -8.59 12.57
CA ALA A 228 -16.92 -7.27 11.97
C ALA A 228 -16.82 -6.16 13.04
N HIS A 229 -15.71 -6.13 13.74
CA HIS A 229 -15.28 -5.07 14.64
C HIS A 229 -13.75 -4.98 14.62
N GLY A 230 -13.20 -3.86 15.05
CA GLY A 230 -11.77 -3.60 15.07
C GLY A 230 -11.28 -3.12 16.44
N LEU A 231 -10.14 -2.47 16.46
CA LEU A 231 -9.58 -1.85 17.65
C LEU A 231 -10.54 -0.82 18.25
N ARG A 232 -10.50 -0.69 19.57
CA ARG A 232 -11.17 0.42 20.24
C ARG A 232 -10.47 1.73 19.90
N PRO A 233 -11.19 2.81 19.51
CA PRO A 233 -10.59 4.10 19.16
C PRO A 233 -9.59 4.63 20.19
N GLN A 234 -9.81 4.33 21.49
CA GLN A 234 -8.99 4.84 22.59
C GLN A 234 -7.55 4.29 22.60
N VAL A 235 -7.27 3.15 21.97
CA VAL A 235 -5.91 2.59 21.93
C VAL A 235 -5.11 3.08 20.72
N VAL A 236 -5.77 3.58 19.67
CA VAL A 236 -5.15 3.97 18.40
C VAL A 236 -4.07 5.05 18.56
N PRO A 237 -4.31 6.16 19.30
CA PRO A 237 -3.29 7.19 19.46
C PRO A 237 -2.00 6.67 20.13
N ALA A 238 -2.13 5.70 21.05
CA ALA A 238 -0.97 5.10 21.73
C ALA A 238 -0.18 4.20 20.77
N ILE A 239 -0.85 3.47 19.85
CA ILE A 239 -0.21 2.67 18.82
C ILE A 239 0.58 3.58 17.88
N VAL A 240 -0.06 4.63 17.35
CA VAL A 240 0.56 5.61 16.43
C VAL A 240 1.79 6.25 17.08
N LYS A 241 1.65 6.75 18.31
CA LYS A 241 2.76 7.35 19.06
C LYS A 241 3.95 6.40 19.22
N ARG A 242 3.69 5.11 19.54
CA ARG A 242 4.75 4.11 19.71
C ARG A 242 5.42 3.75 18.37
N ALA A 243 4.65 3.61 17.32
CA ALA A 243 5.16 3.34 15.98
C ALA A 243 6.06 4.48 15.49
N HIS A 244 5.59 5.72 15.60
CA HIS A 244 6.36 6.90 15.19
C HIS A 244 7.64 7.07 16.03
N ALA A 245 7.61 6.73 17.33
CA ALA A 245 8.80 6.79 18.19
C ALA A 245 9.95 5.88 17.73
N VAL A 246 9.64 4.82 16.95
CA VAL A 246 10.64 3.92 16.38
C VAL A 246 10.77 4.08 14.85
N GLY A 247 10.17 5.12 14.27
CA GLY A 247 10.26 5.46 12.84
C GLY A 247 9.42 4.57 11.92
N LEU A 248 8.43 3.85 12.47
CA LEU A 248 7.45 3.07 11.71
C LEU A 248 6.20 3.90 11.43
N ARG A 249 5.63 3.75 10.24
CA ARG A 249 4.33 4.30 9.85
C ARG A 249 3.21 3.36 10.26
N VAL A 250 2.01 3.90 10.40
CA VAL A 250 0.80 3.14 10.69
C VAL A 250 -0.16 3.19 9.52
N ALA A 251 -0.61 2.02 9.06
CA ALA A 251 -1.68 1.87 8.08
C ALA A 251 -2.95 1.34 8.77
N ALA A 252 -4.08 2.00 8.58
CA ALA A 252 -5.36 1.60 9.14
C ALA A 252 -6.29 1.03 8.06
N HIS A 253 -6.84 -0.16 8.31
CA HIS A 253 -8.06 -0.60 7.65
C HIS A 253 -9.23 0.22 8.19
N VAL A 254 -10.11 0.69 7.33
CA VAL A 254 -11.27 1.51 7.69
C VAL A 254 -12.47 1.10 6.83
N ASP A 255 -13.68 1.05 7.42
CA ASP A 255 -14.92 0.69 6.71
C ASP A 255 -15.94 1.83 6.68
N SER A 256 -15.89 2.75 7.65
CA SER A 256 -16.84 3.85 7.77
C SER A 256 -16.17 5.22 7.74
N GLY A 257 -16.96 6.27 7.53
CA GLY A 257 -16.50 7.66 7.64
C GLY A 257 -15.96 7.98 9.04
N HIS A 258 -16.54 7.38 10.08
CA HIS A 258 -16.06 7.54 11.45
C HIS A 258 -14.70 6.85 11.68
N ASP A 259 -14.46 5.67 11.08
CA ASP A 259 -13.16 5.01 11.18
C ASP A 259 -12.05 5.87 10.56
N ILE A 260 -12.34 6.50 9.41
CA ILE A 260 -11.43 7.48 8.78
C ILE A 260 -11.16 8.65 9.75
N GLU A 261 -12.20 9.19 10.40
CA GLU A 261 -12.04 10.26 11.37
C GLU A 261 -11.16 9.84 12.54
N VAL A 262 -11.39 8.68 13.15
CA VAL A 262 -10.58 8.13 14.25
C VAL A 262 -9.13 7.98 13.82
N ALA A 263 -8.88 7.39 12.65
CA ALA A 263 -7.54 7.18 12.11
C ALA A 263 -6.81 8.51 11.87
N VAL A 264 -7.46 9.48 11.21
CA VAL A 264 -6.88 10.80 10.89
C VAL A 264 -6.59 11.59 12.17
N ARG A 265 -7.53 11.63 13.13
CA ARG A 265 -7.32 12.32 14.42
C ARG A 265 -6.20 11.70 15.26
N ALA A 266 -5.98 10.40 15.14
CA ALA A 266 -4.88 9.70 15.81
C ALA A 266 -3.52 9.90 15.12
N GLY A 267 -3.48 10.48 13.91
CA GLY A 267 -2.25 10.70 13.14
C GLY A 267 -1.77 9.45 12.38
N VAL A 268 -2.69 8.61 11.93
CA VAL A 268 -2.38 7.47 11.07
C VAL A 268 -1.82 7.95 9.72
N ASP A 269 -0.78 7.29 9.21
CA ASP A 269 -0.07 7.72 8.00
C ASP A 269 -0.75 7.25 6.71
N ILE A 270 -1.42 6.08 6.74
CA ILE A 270 -2.01 5.44 5.56
C ILE A 270 -3.42 4.96 5.91
N LEU A 271 -4.40 5.41 5.15
CA LEU A 271 -5.75 4.87 5.15
C LEU A 271 -5.81 3.77 4.08
N ALA A 272 -6.08 2.55 4.52
CA ALA A 272 -6.31 1.42 3.65
C ALA A 272 -7.81 1.17 3.58
N HIS A 273 -8.32 1.20 2.38
CA HIS A 273 -9.70 1.29 1.96
C HIS A 273 -10.29 2.70 2.03
N ASN A 274 -11.15 2.97 1.08
CA ASN A 274 -12.05 4.11 1.13
C ASN A 274 -13.37 3.65 1.77
N ALA A 275 -13.99 4.43 2.62
CA ALA A 275 -15.35 4.13 3.08
C ALA A 275 -16.34 4.21 1.91
N GLY A 276 -17.36 3.33 1.92
CA GLY A 276 -18.41 3.32 0.88
C GLY A 276 -18.57 1.99 0.16
N TYR A 277 -18.27 0.88 0.81
CA TYR A 277 -18.57 -0.46 0.33
C TYR A 277 -19.78 -1.03 1.07
N GLY A 278 -20.74 -1.60 0.34
CA GLY A 278 -21.92 -2.19 0.94
C GLY A 278 -22.83 -1.18 1.64
N VAL A 279 -22.88 0.07 1.17
CA VAL A 279 -23.68 1.17 1.76
C VAL A 279 -25.17 0.80 1.77
N PRO A 280 -25.82 0.72 2.95
CA PRO A 280 -27.23 0.43 3.03
C PRO A 280 -28.09 1.59 2.46
N GLU A 281 -29.33 1.30 2.15
CA GLU A 281 -30.29 2.34 1.75
C GLU A 281 -30.48 3.34 2.90
N ASN A 282 -30.34 4.63 2.60
CA ASN A 282 -30.38 5.74 3.57
C ASN A 282 -29.25 5.73 4.62
N GLY A 283 -28.16 5.01 4.39
CA GLY A 283 -26.98 4.92 5.29
C GLY A 283 -25.74 5.67 4.76
N GLU A 284 -25.86 6.45 3.69
CA GLU A 284 -24.73 7.08 3.02
C GLU A 284 -23.91 7.99 3.94
N ASP A 285 -24.56 8.63 4.91
CA ASP A 285 -23.90 9.59 5.80
C ASP A 285 -22.93 8.94 6.78
N ASP A 286 -23.12 7.66 7.12
CA ASP A 286 -22.20 6.90 7.97
C ASP A 286 -20.86 6.58 7.26
N PHE A 287 -20.88 6.64 5.93
CA PHE A 287 -19.71 6.35 5.09
C PHE A 287 -19.04 7.61 4.54
N LYS A 288 -19.70 8.77 4.55
CA LYS A 288 -19.12 10.03 4.10
C LYS A 288 -18.25 10.67 5.17
N ILE A 289 -17.10 11.20 4.75
CA ILE A 289 -16.22 11.98 5.61
C ILE A 289 -16.61 13.47 5.61
N SER A 290 -16.33 14.16 6.70
CA SER A 290 -16.54 15.62 6.79
C SER A 290 -15.39 16.39 6.11
N ASP A 291 -15.69 17.65 5.74
CA ASP A 291 -14.70 18.60 5.20
C ASP A 291 -13.53 18.84 6.19
N GLU A 292 -13.83 18.84 7.49
CA GLU A 292 -12.81 18.94 8.56
C GLU A 292 -11.84 17.75 8.54
N VAL A 293 -12.35 16.53 8.47
CA VAL A 293 -11.54 15.30 8.44
C VAL A 293 -10.66 15.27 7.20
N ALA A 294 -11.22 15.57 6.03
CA ALA A 294 -10.44 15.60 4.80
C ALA A 294 -9.33 16.66 4.82
N ARG A 295 -9.62 17.86 5.36
CA ARG A 295 -8.61 18.92 5.54
C ARG A 295 -7.50 18.49 6.50
N MET A 296 -7.86 17.85 7.61
CA MET A 296 -6.89 17.32 8.58
C MET A 296 -6.01 16.23 7.96
N ALA A 297 -6.59 15.31 7.18
CA ALA A 297 -5.84 14.29 6.45
C ALA A 297 -4.80 14.91 5.50
N GLY A 298 -5.16 15.98 4.78
CA GLY A 298 -4.21 16.72 3.95
C GLY A 298 -3.09 17.38 4.76
N GLN A 299 -3.41 17.99 5.91
CA GLN A 299 -2.42 18.61 6.81
C GLN A 299 -1.46 17.59 7.44
N HIS A 300 -1.93 16.39 7.72
CA HIS A 300 -1.12 15.28 8.25
C HIS A 300 -0.33 14.55 7.17
N HIS A 301 -0.49 14.91 5.89
CA HIS A 301 0.08 14.20 4.75
C HIS A 301 -0.32 12.71 4.70
N THR A 302 -1.55 12.42 5.15
CA THR A 302 -2.09 11.06 5.11
C THR A 302 -2.17 10.57 3.66
N ILE A 303 -1.90 9.30 3.45
CA ILE A 303 -1.99 8.63 2.15
C ILE A 303 -3.28 7.82 2.12
N MET A 304 -4.05 7.89 1.03
CA MET A 304 -5.23 7.05 0.80
C MET A 304 -4.91 5.97 -0.24
N ILE A 305 -5.17 4.71 0.12
CA ILE A 305 -5.18 3.56 -0.79
C ILE A 305 -6.63 3.11 -0.93
N PRO A 306 -7.34 3.44 -2.02
CA PRO A 306 -8.80 3.28 -2.10
C PRO A 306 -9.26 1.83 -2.09
N THR A 307 -8.51 0.91 -2.71
CA THR A 307 -8.87 -0.50 -2.93
C THR A 307 -10.21 -0.69 -3.66
N ALA A 308 -10.50 0.17 -4.63
CA ALA A 308 -11.78 0.19 -5.34
C ALA A 308 -12.06 -1.10 -6.15
N ALA A 309 -11.05 -1.92 -6.37
CA ALA A 309 -11.19 -3.20 -7.08
C ALA A 309 -12.02 -4.22 -6.29
N ILE A 310 -12.05 -4.14 -4.95
CA ILE A 310 -12.80 -5.08 -4.09
C ILE A 310 -14.32 -4.87 -4.11
N GLU A 311 -14.84 -3.82 -4.77
CA GLU A 311 -16.27 -3.50 -4.80
C GLU A 311 -17.14 -4.71 -5.17
N ALA A 312 -16.68 -5.53 -6.12
CA ALA A 312 -17.40 -6.71 -6.57
C ALA A 312 -17.62 -7.78 -5.47
N ASP A 313 -16.82 -7.74 -4.39
CA ASP A 313 -16.94 -8.67 -3.27
C ASP A 313 -18.03 -8.24 -2.26
N PHE A 314 -18.46 -6.98 -2.31
CA PHE A 314 -19.44 -6.39 -1.40
C PHE A 314 -20.87 -6.31 -1.97
N ARG A 315 -21.03 -6.47 -3.26
CA ARG A 315 -22.33 -6.35 -3.93
C ARG A 315 -22.63 -7.55 -4.82
N ASP A 316 -23.88 -8.02 -4.74
CA ASP A 316 -24.42 -8.89 -5.77
C ASP A 316 -24.48 -8.12 -7.11
N SER A 317 -24.07 -8.76 -8.19
CA SER A 317 -24.06 -8.16 -9.53
C SER A 317 -25.44 -7.69 -10.00
N THR A 318 -26.52 -8.13 -9.34
CA THR A 318 -27.91 -7.73 -9.62
C THR A 318 -28.37 -6.51 -8.83
N ASP A 319 -27.64 -6.07 -7.79
CA ASP A 319 -27.94 -4.87 -6.98
C ASP A 319 -27.35 -3.60 -7.64
N ALA A 320 -27.88 -3.23 -8.81
CA ALA A 320 -27.41 -2.04 -9.51
C ALA A 320 -27.63 -0.72 -8.72
N ALA A 321 -28.71 -0.61 -7.93
CA ALA A 321 -28.98 0.57 -7.13
C ALA A 321 -27.99 0.70 -5.97
N GLY A 322 -27.66 -0.40 -5.31
CA GLY A 322 -26.63 -0.45 -4.28
C GLY A 322 -25.25 -0.09 -4.82
N LEU A 323 -24.88 -0.62 -5.97
CA LEU A 323 -23.61 -0.28 -6.62
C LEU A 323 -23.51 1.22 -6.94
N VAL A 324 -24.58 1.84 -7.42
CA VAL A 324 -24.59 3.30 -7.65
C VAL A 324 -24.34 4.08 -6.37
N ARG A 325 -25.00 3.70 -5.26
CA ARG A 325 -24.77 4.33 -3.94
C ARG A 325 -23.32 4.20 -3.50
N ASP A 326 -22.77 3.01 -3.56
CA ASP A 326 -21.38 2.76 -3.16
C ASP A 326 -20.41 3.65 -3.96
N LEU A 327 -20.53 3.64 -5.28
CA LEU A 327 -19.70 4.47 -6.16
C LEU A 327 -19.87 5.97 -5.92
N GLU A 328 -21.06 6.45 -5.58
CA GLU A 328 -21.31 7.88 -5.26
C GLU A 328 -20.62 8.29 -3.96
N VAL A 329 -20.73 7.48 -2.90
CA VAL A 329 -20.04 7.71 -1.62
C VAL A 329 -18.53 7.68 -1.81
N GLN A 330 -18.02 6.66 -2.51
CA GLN A 330 -16.59 6.54 -2.80
C GLN A 330 -16.07 7.77 -3.56
N ARG A 331 -16.75 8.19 -4.63
CA ARG A 331 -16.39 9.41 -5.39
C ARG A 331 -16.40 10.65 -4.53
N PHE A 332 -17.42 10.80 -3.67
CA PHE A 332 -17.53 11.93 -2.75
C PHE A 332 -16.29 12.02 -1.86
N ASN A 333 -15.96 10.95 -1.16
CA ASN A 333 -14.82 10.89 -0.25
C ASN A 333 -13.50 11.17 -0.97
N LEU A 334 -13.25 10.49 -2.10
CA LEU A 334 -11.99 10.64 -2.85
C LEU A 334 -11.82 12.05 -3.41
N ARG A 335 -12.89 12.68 -3.93
CA ARG A 335 -12.85 14.06 -4.40
C ARG A 335 -12.59 15.04 -3.26
N LEU A 336 -13.18 14.79 -2.10
CA LEU A 336 -12.99 15.64 -0.94
C LEU A 336 -11.57 15.55 -0.41
N LEU A 337 -11.00 14.33 -0.32
CA LEU A 337 -9.60 14.11 0.05
C LEU A 337 -8.65 14.77 -0.96
N ALA A 338 -8.91 14.60 -2.26
CA ALA A 338 -8.10 15.21 -3.32
C ALA A 338 -8.13 16.75 -3.27
N LYS A 339 -9.28 17.36 -2.97
CA LYS A 339 -9.43 18.82 -2.76
C LYS A 339 -8.46 19.36 -1.70
N TYR A 340 -8.19 18.57 -0.66
CA TYR A 340 -7.28 18.97 0.42
C TYR A 340 -5.85 18.44 0.27
N GLY A 341 -5.48 17.93 -0.91
CA GLY A 341 -4.11 17.55 -1.23
C GLY A 341 -3.64 16.25 -0.58
N VAL A 342 -4.57 15.38 -0.17
CA VAL A 342 -4.25 14.03 0.27
C VAL A 342 -3.58 13.27 -0.89
N SER A 343 -2.50 12.57 -0.60
CA SER A 343 -1.82 11.74 -1.58
C SER A 343 -2.53 10.40 -1.76
N PHE A 344 -2.52 9.87 -2.99
CA PHE A 344 -3.13 8.59 -3.30
C PHE A 344 -2.08 7.57 -3.72
N ALA A 345 -2.35 6.30 -3.42
CA ALA A 345 -1.60 5.16 -3.92
C ALA A 345 -2.57 4.06 -4.37
N VAL A 346 -2.12 3.19 -5.26
CA VAL A 346 -2.94 2.08 -5.78
C VAL A 346 -2.56 0.75 -5.14
N GLY A 347 -3.57 -0.09 -4.89
CA GLY A 347 -3.44 -1.43 -4.37
C GLY A 347 -4.81 -2.08 -4.27
N PRO A 348 -5.04 -3.28 -4.84
CA PRO A 348 -6.37 -3.83 -5.05
C PRO A 348 -6.98 -4.49 -3.81
N ASP A 349 -6.15 -4.96 -2.87
CA ASP A 349 -6.55 -5.83 -1.75
C ASP A 349 -7.33 -7.10 -2.18
N MET A 350 -7.09 -7.56 -3.37
CA MET A 350 -7.74 -8.76 -3.92
C MET A 350 -6.75 -9.92 -4.04
N TYR A 351 -7.20 -11.13 -3.71
CA TYR A 351 -6.43 -12.34 -3.99
C TYR A 351 -6.47 -12.65 -5.49
N GLY A 352 -5.30 -12.91 -6.07
CA GLY A 352 -5.17 -13.23 -7.50
C GLY A 352 -5.15 -12.02 -8.43
N ALA A 353 -5.23 -10.80 -7.90
CA ALA A 353 -5.13 -9.56 -8.68
C ALA A 353 -3.93 -8.72 -8.26
N THR A 354 -3.50 -7.81 -9.13
CA THR A 354 -2.43 -6.84 -8.90
C THR A 354 -2.98 -5.42 -8.99
N ALA A 355 -2.14 -4.42 -8.74
CA ALA A 355 -2.49 -3.00 -8.86
C ALA A 355 -3.16 -2.64 -10.20
N ARG A 356 -3.02 -3.45 -11.24
CA ARG A 356 -3.70 -3.26 -12.53
C ARG A 356 -5.24 -3.27 -12.36
N ALA A 357 -5.77 -4.21 -11.56
CA ALA A 357 -7.21 -4.29 -11.29
C ALA A 357 -7.71 -3.03 -10.57
N GLU A 358 -6.94 -2.53 -9.60
CA GLU A 358 -7.25 -1.28 -8.90
C GLU A 358 -7.28 -0.08 -9.84
N VAL A 359 -6.29 0.05 -10.71
CA VAL A 359 -6.23 1.16 -11.67
C VAL A 359 -7.45 1.13 -12.60
N ASP A 360 -7.87 -0.04 -13.07
CA ASP A 360 -9.07 -0.17 -13.91
C ASP A 360 -10.36 0.17 -13.13
N ALA A 361 -10.44 -0.17 -11.83
CA ALA A 361 -11.55 0.24 -10.98
C ALA A 361 -11.59 1.77 -10.77
N LEU A 362 -10.44 2.38 -10.48
CA LEU A 362 -10.33 3.84 -10.31
C LEU A 362 -10.64 4.61 -11.61
N ARG A 363 -10.30 4.06 -12.77
CA ARG A 363 -10.71 4.63 -14.07
C ARG A 363 -12.24 4.65 -14.20
N ARG A 364 -12.91 3.56 -13.83
CA ARG A 364 -14.39 3.49 -13.84
C ARG A 364 -15.03 4.45 -12.84
N LEU A 365 -14.40 4.66 -11.69
CA LEU A 365 -14.84 5.68 -10.72
C LEU A 365 -14.82 7.11 -11.29
N GLY A 366 -13.91 7.43 -12.22
CA GLY A 366 -13.87 8.71 -12.91
C GLY A 366 -13.56 9.91 -12.01
N VAL A 367 -12.72 9.73 -11.00
CA VAL A 367 -12.24 10.83 -10.14
C VAL A 367 -11.03 11.52 -10.77
N TRP A 368 -10.17 10.76 -11.43
CA TRP A 368 -8.92 11.21 -12.06
C TRP A 368 -8.90 10.95 -13.55
N SER A 369 -8.17 11.79 -14.28
CA SER A 369 -7.82 11.51 -15.66
C SER A 369 -6.79 10.37 -15.76
N ASP A 370 -6.67 9.75 -16.93
CA ASP A 370 -5.69 8.69 -17.19
C ASP A 370 -4.25 9.15 -16.87
N ALA A 371 -3.89 10.38 -17.21
CA ALA A 371 -2.57 10.95 -16.89
C ALA A 371 -2.34 11.09 -15.37
N GLN A 372 -3.37 11.49 -14.61
CA GLN A 372 -3.29 11.55 -13.15
C GLN A 372 -3.18 10.16 -12.53
N LEU A 373 -3.96 9.18 -13.02
CA LEU A 373 -3.88 7.79 -12.54
C LEU A 373 -2.52 7.15 -12.83
N LEU A 374 -1.94 7.41 -14.01
CA LEU A 374 -0.59 6.97 -14.32
C LEU A 374 0.42 7.52 -13.30
N ARG A 375 0.33 8.82 -12.95
CA ARG A 375 1.20 9.42 -11.92
C ARG A 375 0.99 8.81 -10.54
N ILE A 376 -0.26 8.57 -10.15
CA ILE A 376 -0.55 7.88 -8.89
C ILE A 376 0.12 6.50 -8.90
N TRP A 377 0.05 5.76 -10.00
CA TRP A 377 0.54 4.40 -10.10
C TRP A 377 2.06 4.29 -10.11
N PHE A 378 2.76 5.08 -10.96
CA PHE A 378 4.22 4.98 -11.10
C PHE A 378 5.02 5.95 -10.23
N GLU A 379 4.43 7.05 -9.73
CA GLU A 379 5.15 8.03 -8.91
C GLU A 379 4.70 7.98 -7.44
N SER A 380 3.41 8.26 -7.15
CA SER A 380 2.92 8.36 -5.78
C SER A 380 2.98 7.01 -5.06
N THR A 381 2.59 5.92 -5.72
CA THR A 381 2.56 4.57 -5.12
C THR A 381 3.94 4.08 -4.72
N PRO A 382 4.98 4.05 -5.58
CA PRO A 382 6.33 3.67 -5.15
C PRO A 382 6.87 4.54 -4.02
N ARG A 383 6.61 5.85 -4.05
CA ARG A 383 7.06 6.79 -3.01
C ARG A 383 6.30 6.59 -1.69
N SER A 384 5.04 6.20 -1.75
CA SER A 384 4.27 5.85 -0.56
C SER A 384 4.81 4.58 0.12
N ILE A 385 5.25 3.60 -0.66
CA ILE A 385 5.83 2.35 -0.15
C ILE A 385 7.25 2.60 0.42
N PHE A 386 8.08 3.34 -0.32
CA PHE A 386 9.48 3.63 0.01
C PHE A 386 9.78 5.14 0.13
N PRO A 387 9.24 5.83 1.15
CA PRO A 387 9.33 7.30 1.25
C PRO A 387 10.76 7.85 1.43
N ARG A 388 11.70 6.99 1.82
CA ARG A 388 13.12 7.37 2.00
C ARG A 388 14.00 7.06 0.80
N ARG A 389 13.40 6.62 -0.34
CA ARG A 389 14.13 6.27 -1.56
C ARG A 389 13.78 7.25 -2.69
N ARG A 390 14.72 7.44 -3.59
CA ARG A 390 14.50 8.22 -4.82
C ARG A 390 13.97 7.33 -5.93
N VAL A 391 12.66 7.06 -5.90
CA VAL A 391 11.90 6.22 -6.85
C VAL A 391 10.73 7.01 -7.45
N GLY A 392 10.17 6.53 -8.55
CA GLY A 392 8.98 7.10 -9.17
C GLY A 392 9.21 8.30 -10.08
N GLN A 393 10.48 8.68 -10.35
CA GLN A 393 10.83 9.73 -11.29
C GLN A 393 12.07 9.36 -12.11
N LEU A 394 12.21 9.96 -13.32
CA LEU A 394 13.29 9.69 -14.25
C LEU A 394 14.23 10.91 -14.40
N THR A 395 14.81 11.31 -13.27
CA THR A 395 15.73 12.46 -13.20
C THR A 395 17.02 12.09 -12.49
N ASP A 396 18.03 12.98 -12.57
CA ASP A 396 19.35 12.76 -11.99
C ASP A 396 19.28 12.45 -10.50
N GLY A 397 20.02 11.44 -10.07
CA GLY A 397 20.08 10.99 -8.69
C GLY A 397 18.91 10.07 -8.27
N TYR A 398 18.01 9.72 -9.17
CA TYR A 398 17.00 8.70 -8.93
C TYR A 398 17.50 7.31 -9.34
N GLU A 399 16.88 6.26 -8.81
CA GLU A 399 17.21 4.89 -9.21
C GLU A 399 16.97 4.68 -10.70
N ALA A 400 17.91 4.03 -11.38
CA ALA A 400 17.80 3.67 -12.78
C ALA A 400 16.81 2.51 -12.96
N SER A 401 15.56 2.76 -12.56
CA SER A 401 14.44 1.83 -12.64
C SER A 401 13.37 2.43 -13.55
N PHE A 402 13.06 1.75 -14.67
CA PHE A 402 12.13 2.26 -15.66
C PHE A 402 11.57 1.15 -16.54
N LEU A 403 10.47 1.46 -17.20
CA LEU A 403 9.82 0.65 -18.22
C LEU A 403 9.93 1.36 -19.58
N VAL A 404 10.10 0.57 -20.65
CA VAL A 404 10.04 1.07 -22.02
C VAL A 404 8.82 0.49 -22.71
N LEU A 405 7.90 1.35 -23.12
CA LEU A 405 6.64 1.00 -23.74
C LEU A 405 6.69 1.18 -25.25
N ASP A 406 5.79 0.49 -25.97
CA ASP A 406 5.65 0.59 -27.43
C ASP A 406 5.01 1.89 -27.90
N ALA A 407 4.13 2.49 -27.06
CA ALA A 407 3.38 3.69 -27.41
C ALA A 407 3.31 4.66 -26.22
N ASN A 408 2.87 5.89 -26.47
CA ASN A 408 2.70 6.93 -25.47
C ASN A 408 1.52 6.64 -24.54
N PRO A 409 1.75 6.33 -23.24
CA PRO A 409 0.68 5.97 -22.31
C PRO A 409 -0.22 7.15 -21.91
N VAL A 410 0.20 8.38 -22.16
CA VAL A 410 -0.63 9.58 -21.93
C VAL A 410 -1.69 9.73 -23.03
N LEU A 411 -1.40 9.27 -24.26
CA LEU A 411 -2.33 9.29 -25.38
C LEU A 411 -3.13 7.99 -25.51
N ASP A 412 -2.53 6.86 -25.15
CA ASP A 412 -3.15 5.54 -25.14
C ASP A 412 -2.83 4.86 -23.82
N PHE A 413 -3.77 4.89 -22.86
CA PHE A 413 -3.56 4.31 -21.54
C PHE A 413 -3.18 2.82 -21.61
N HIS A 414 -3.69 2.08 -22.60
CA HIS A 414 -3.40 0.65 -22.78
C HIS A 414 -1.96 0.38 -23.27
N ALA A 415 -1.19 1.42 -23.57
CA ALA A 415 0.25 1.26 -23.84
C ALA A 415 1.01 0.67 -22.63
N VAL A 416 0.49 0.83 -21.40
CA VAL A 416 1.08 0.24 -20.19
C VAL A 416 1.14 -1.29 -20.22
N ASP A 417 0.31 -1.94 -21.04
CA ASP A 417 0.27 -3.39 -21.20
C ASP A 417 1.32 -3.90 -22.20
N ARG A 418 1.99 -2.98 -22.93
CA ARG A 418 2.96 -3.30 -23.99
C ARG A 418 4.37 -2.87 -23.60
N ILE A 419 4.93 -3.56 -22.58
CA ILE A 419 6.27 -3.27 -22.04
C ILE A 419 7.32 -4.07 -22.81
N ARG A 420 8.19 -3.38 -23.57
CA ARG A 420 9.29 -4.00 -24.33
C ARG A 420 10.53 -4.27 -23.48
N LEU A 421 10.83 -3.38 -22.54
CA LEU A 421 12.02 -3.50 -21.70
C LEU A 421 11.68 -3.09 -20.26
N ARG A 422 12.23 -3.82 -19.34
CA ARG A 422 12.14 -3.58 -17.88
C ARG A 422 13.54 -3.42 -17.34
N VAL A 423 13.81 -2.28 -16.72
CA VAL A 423 15.12 -2.01 -16.10
C VAL A 423 14.89 -1.68 -14.64
N LYS A 424 15.57 -2.39 -13.75
CA LYS A 424 15.56 -2.14 -12.31
C LYS A 424 16.97 -1.94 -11.78
N GLN A 425 17.27 -0.73 -11.30
CA GLN A 425 18.60 -0.34 -10.80
C GLN A 425 19.72 -0.68 -11.82
N GLY A 426 19.46 -0.42 -13.10
CA GLY A 426 20.36 -0.70 -14.21
C GLY A 426 20.35 -2.15 -14.71
N CYS A 427 19.69 -3.09 -14.01
CA CYS A 427 19.52 -4.45 -14.51
C CYS A 427 18.35 -4.55 -15.50
N VAL A 428 18.58 -5.20 -16.62
CA VAL A 428 17.47 -5.69 -17.45
C VAL A 428 16.81 -6.85 -16.72
N VAL A 429 15.50 -6.75 -16.50
CA VAL A 429 14.69 -7.77 -15.84
C VAL A 429 13.82 -8.46 -16.90
N THR A 430 13.89 -9.77 -16.95
CA THR A 430 13.15 -10.62 -17.91
C THR A 430 11.91 -11.23 -17.26
#